data_68f296c1a17f2da04db1ea3d8df1e584
#
_entry.id   68f296c1a17f2da04db1ea3d8df1e584
#
_cell.length_a   1.000
_cell.length_b   1.000
_cell.length_c   1.000
_cell.angle_alpha   90.00
_cell.angle_beta   90.00
_cell.angle_gamma   90.00
#
_symmetry.space_group_name_H-M   'P 1'
#
loop_
_entity.id
_entity.type
_entity.pdbx_description
1 polymer ?
#
loop_
_entity_poly.entity_id
_entity_poly.type
_entity_poly.pdbx_seq_one_letter_code
_entity_poly.pdbx_strand_id
1 'polypeptide(L)'
;MANLRDVYIIGVGQTSCGKFPTQAAHMLGREATWAAIKDSGIHARDIEIGFCGHVYQGMGVGQRTLKDIGLVGQPVINVEGACGSGTLSFWEAWRTIAYGQHDVALAWGVENLSKIMSGGPLPLEEDDIEVALGMSMPGLYAMRAKKYLDEYGVSPETLAKVVVKSRKHAAKNPIAQFRKETTVEQVLNDPLIADPLTRSMCCPVGDASAAAVLVDGETLKKIKRDTSRMPIKVLGCVAQSGGYASATGLTCDPSENVKRTSEMAYEQAGLGPKDMDAVEIHDAFAIAELIVAEALGFAKKGEGARLIEEETSNYDGDIAINARG
;
A
#
# COMPACT_ATOMS: atom_id res chain seq x y z
N MET A 1 -23.86 -3.67 -18.18
CA MET A 1 -22.69 -3.03 -17.51
C MET A 1 -22.21 -1.89 -18.40
N ALA A 2 -21.83 -0.75 -17.83
CA ALA A 2 -21.22 0.31 -18.64
C ALA A 2 -19.96 -0.24 -19.30
N ASN A 3 -19.76 0.11 -20.58
CA ASN A 3 -18.55 -0.30 -21.30
C ASN A 3 -17.40 0.59 -20.79
N LEU A 4 -16.64 0.09 -19.78
CA LEU A 4 -15.52 0.80 -19.20
C LEU A 4 -14.38 0.91 -20.22
N ARG A 5 -13.70 2.06 -20.23
CA ARG A 5 -12.51 2.24 -21.06
C ARG A 5 -11.34 1.45 -20.49
N ASP A 6 -10.44 1.03 -21.36
CA ASP A 6 -9.15 0.46 -20.95
C ASP A 6 -8.26 1.56 -20.33
N VAL A 7 -7.70 1.28 -19.17
CA VAL A 7 -6.80 2.21 -18.47
C VAL A 7 -5.41 1.61 -18.37
N TYR A 8 -4.39 2.44 -18.61
CA TYR A 8 -3.00 2.04 -18.58
C TYR A 8 -2.17 2.93 -17.66
N ILE A 9 -1.27 2.32 -16.89
CA ILE A 9 -0.20 3.02 -16.19
C ILE A 9 0.92 3.24 -17.22
N ILE A 10 1.36 4.48 -17.37
CA ILE A 10 2.40 4.87 -18.34
C ILE A 10 3.66 5.43 -17.71
N GLY A 11 3.63 5.73 -16.42
CA GLY A 11 4.80 6.19 -15.69
C GLY A 11 4.58 6.09 -14.19
N VAL A 12 5.66 5.81 -13.47
CA VAL A 12 5.68 5.70 -12.02
C VAL A 12 6.85 6.46 -11.42
N GLY A 13 6.68 6.93 -10.20
CA GLY A 13 7.73 7.62 -9.45
C GLY A 13 7.59 7.38 -7.96
N GLN A 14 8.72 7.35 -7.27
CA GLN A 14 8.76 7.14 -5.83
C GLN A 14 9.98 7.83 -5.22
N THR A 15 9.83 8.35 -3.99
CA THR A 15 10.95 8.76 -3.16
C THR A 15 11.61 7.57 -2.48
N SER A 16 12.78 7.75 -1.92
CA SER A 16 13.28 6.82 -0.90
C SER A 16 12.35 6.84 0.31
N CYS A 17 12.17 5.67 0.95
CA CYS A 17 11.50 5.57 2.23
C CYS A 17 12.50 5.84 3.36
N GLY A 18 12.12 6.66 4.35
CA GLY A 18 13.05 7.03 5.42
C GLY A 18 12.42 7.94 6.46
N LYS A 19 13.24 8.71 7.15
CA LYS A 19 12.80 9.74 8.08
C LYS A 19 13.33 11.10 7.61
N PHE A 20 12.43 11.99 7.22
CA PHE A 20 12.73 13.33 6.69
C PHE A 20 12.01 14.43 7.49
N PRO A 21 12.27 14.57 8.81
CA PRO A 21 11.50 15.45 9.69
C PRO A 21 11.60 16.93 9.31
N THR A 22 12.64 17.32 8.57
CA THR A 22 12.83 18.71 8.12
C THR A 22 12.18 19.00 6.77
N GLN A 23 11.77 17.99 6.00
CA GLN A 23 11.09 18.18 4.74
C GLN A 23 9.60 18.47 4.94
N ALA A 24 8.98 19.15 4.00
CA ALA A 24 7.52 19.25 3.94
C ALA A 24 6.96 18.13 3.05
N ALA A 25 5.79 17.58 3.40
CA ALA A 25 5.18 16.49 2.66
C ALA A 25 5.01 16.78 1.16
N HIS A 26 4.59 18.01 0.79
CA HIS A 26 4.46 18.40 -0.62
C HIS A 26 5.78 18.35 -1.41
N MET A 27 6.94 18.45 -0.74
CA MET A 27 8.24 18.27 -1.40
C MET A 27 8.51 16.80 -1.74
N LEU A 28 8.13 15.86 -0.87
CA LEU A 28 8.16 14.44 -1.19
C LEU A 28 7.18 14.13 -2.33
N GLY A 29 5.96 14.67 -2.25
CA GLY A 29 4.96 14.58 -3.32
C GLY A 29 5.49 15.09 -4.65
N ARG A 30 6.15 16.25 -4.66
CA ARG A 30 6.79 16.82 -5.84
C ARG A 30 7.82 15.88 -6.47
N GLU A 31 8.68 15.30 -5.66
CA GLU A 31 9.72 14.38 -6.13
C GLU A 31 9.11 13.17 -6.84
N ALA A 32 8.15 12.49 -6.18
CA ALA A 32 7.48 11.32 -6.73
C ALA A 32 6.66 11.64 -7.98
N THR A 33 5.84 12.70 -7.95
CA THR A 33 5.00 13.10 -9.09
C THR A 33 5.83 13.51 -10.30
N TRP A 34 6.91 14.27 -10.07
CA TRP A 34 7.80 14.67 -11.15
C TRP A 34 8.55 13.47 -11.75
N ALA A 35 8.97 12.51 -10.92
CA ALA A 35 9.57 11.26 -11.39
C ALA A 35 8.58 10.46 -12.25
N ALA A 36 7.31 10.33 -11.82
CA ALA A 36 6.28 9.63 -12.58
C ALA A 36 5.99 10.29 -13.94
N ILE A 37 5.93 11.62 -13.99
CA ILE A 37 5.74 12.37 -15.24
C ILE A 37 6.91 12.15 -16.18
N LYS A 38 8.15 12.20 -15.69
CA LYS A 38 9.34 11.92 -16.50
C LYS A 38 9.35 10.48 -17.04
N ASP A 39 9.03 9.51 -16.19
CA ASP A 39 8.98 8.10 -16.57
C ASP A 39 7.90 7.83 -17.63
N SER A 40 6.78 8.56 -17.57
CA SER A 40 5.68 8.46 -18.53
C SER A 40 6.05 8.96 -19.93
N GLY A 41 7.01 9.88 -20.03
CA GLY A 41 7.44 10.50 -21.27
C GLY A 41 6.44 11.46 -21.90
N ILE A 42 5.34 11.80 -21.20
CA ILE A 42 4.37 12.81 -21.65
C ILE A 42 4.76 14.21 -21.17
N HIS A 43 4.14 15.23 -21.73
CA HIS A 43 4.26 16.58 -21.21
C HIS A 43 3.41 16.74 -19.95
N ALA A 44 3.91 17.43 -18.94
CA ALA A 44 3.17 17.62 -17.67
C ALA A 44 1.77 18.26 -17.87
N ARG A 45 1.62 19.12 -18.89
CA ARG A 45 0.33 19.77 -19.25
C ARG A 45 -0.71 18.82 -19.81
N ASP A 46 -0.34 17.60 -20.20
CA ASP A 46 -1.28 16.59 -20.65
C ASP A 46 -2.08 15.97 -19.49
N ILE A 47 -1.66 16.22 -18.24
CA ILE A 47 -2.38 15.77 -17.04
C ILE A 47 -3.59 16.68 -16.81
N GLU A 48 -4.79 16.08 -16.84
CA GLU A 48 -6.06 16.79 -16.74
C GLU A 48 -6.56 16.90 -15.30
N ILE A 49 -6.21 15.95 -14.42
CA ILE A 49 -6.64 15.88 -13.03
C ILE A 49 -5.61 15.18 -12.15
N GLY A 50 -5.53 15.57 -10.88
CA GLY A 50 -4.68 14.96 -9.88
C GLY A 50 -5.43 14.48 -8.64
N PHE A 51 -5.07 13.30 -8.12
CA PHE A 51 -5.59 12.73 -6.88
C PHE A 51 -4.45 12.50 -5.90
N CYS A 52 -4.56 13.07 -4.71
CA CYS A 52 -3.54 13.00 -3.64
C CYS A 52 -4.09 12.26 -2.43
N GLY A 53 -3.53 11.11 -2.11
CA GLY A 53 -3.84 10.35 -0.91
C GLY A 53 -2.94 10.73 0.26
N HIS A 54 -3.51 11.08 1.41
CA HIS A 54 -2.79 11.33 2.66
C HIS A 54 -3.73 11.25 3.85
N VAL A 55 -3.18 11.17 5.06
CA VAL A 55 -3.95 11.18 6.31
C VAL A 55 -3.63 12.43 7.13
N TYR A 56 -2.36 12.61 7.53
CA TYR A 56 -1.95 13.60 8.53
C TYR A 56 -1.32 14.87 7.95
N GLN A 57 -1.27 15.07 6.62
CA GLN A 57 -0.43 16.11 6.01
C GLN A 57 -1.07 17.50 5.91
N GLY A 58 -2.25 17.67 6.47
CA GLY A 58 -2.96 18.95 6.55
C GLY A 58 -3.56 19.40 5.21
N MET A 59 -4.15 20.61 5.22
CA MET A 59 -4.94 21.13 4.12
C MET A 59 -4.11 21.37 2.84
N GLY A 60 -4.66 20.94 1.69
CA GLY A 60 -4.19 21.31 0.38
C GLY A 60 -2.79 20.79 0.01
N VAL A 61 -2.34 19.67 0.60
CA VAL A 61 -1.03 19.10 0.27
C VAL A 61 -0.93 18.73 -1.20
N GLY A 62 -2.00 18.23 -1.79
CA GLY A 62 -2.05 17.90 -3.21
C GLY A 62 -1.87 19.12 -4.10
N GLN A 63 -2.58 20.21 -3.82
CA GLN A 63 -2.46 21.46 -4.56
C GLN A 63 -1.05 22.05 -4.44
N ARG A 64 -0.44 22.00 -3.24
CA ARG A 64 0.94 22.46 -3.03
C ARG A 64 1.94 21.62 -3.80
N THR A 65 1.75 20.30 -3.84
CA THR A 65 2.58 19.36 -4.61
C THR A 65 2.61 19.74 -6.09
N LEU A 66 1.44 19.92 -6.71
CA LEU A 66 1.36 20.22 -8.14
C LEU A 66 1.81 21.65 -8.48
N LYS A 67 1.55 22.61 -7.60
CA LYS A 67 2.07 23.97 -7.75
C LYS A 67 3.61 23.96 -7.85
N ASP A 68 4.29 23.15 -7.04
CA ASP A 68 5.75 23.06 -7.02
C ASP A 68 6.38 22.48 -8.30
N ILE A 69 5.57 21.80 -9.13
CA ILE A 69 5.99 21.32 -10.46
C ILE A 69 5.40 22.14 -11.60
N GLY A 70 4.77 23.26 -11.30
CA GLY A 70 4.20 24.17 -12.29
C GLY A 70 2.87 23.70 -12.88
N LEU A 71 2.22 22.69 -12.31
CA LEU A 71 0.89 22.25 -12.68
C LEU A 71 -0.16 23.00 -11.87
N VAL A 72 -0.80 23.96 -12.51
CA VAL A 72 -1.85 24.79 -11.92
C VAL A 72 -3.02 24.95 -12.89
N GLY A 73 -4.21 25.06 -12.34
CA GLY A 73 -5.45 25.26 -13.12
C GLY A 73 -6.29 24.00 -13.32
N GLN A 74 -5.71 22.80 -13.26
CA GLN A 74 -6.45 21.55 -13.27
C GLN A 74 -7.02 21.21 -11.89
N PRO A 75 -8.10 20.41 -11.82
CA PRO A 75 -8.63 19.91 -10.56
C PRO A 75 -7.59 19.07 -9.79
N VAL A 76 -7.53 19.27 -8.47
CA VAL A 76 -6.73 18.44 -7.55
C VAL A 76 -7.61 18.05 -6.38
N ILE A 77 -7.78 16.75 -6.18
CA ILE A 77 -8.62 16.19 -5.13
C ILE A 77 -7.73 15.48 -4.11
N ASN A 78 -7.85 15.85 -2.84
CA ASN A 78 -7.23 15.13 -1.75
C ASN A 78 -8.22 14.07 -1.25
N VAL A 79 -7.73 12.85 -1.06
CA VAL A 79 -8.52 11.71 -0.60
C VAL A 79 -7.90 11.09 0.65
N GLU A 80 -8.73 10.54 1.50
CA GLU A 80 -8.34 9.89 2.73
C GLU A 80 -9.08 8.55 2.84
N GLY A 81 -8.40 7.53 3.28
CA GLY A 81 -8.86 6.17 3.53
C GLY A 81 -7.85 5.45 4.42
N ALA A 82 -7.42 6.11 5.51
CA ALA A 82 -6.39 5.65 6.43
C ALA A 82 -5.13 5.18 5.68
N CYS A 83 -4.56 4.03 6.05
CA CYS A 83 -3.37 3.47 5.41
C CYS A 83 -3.54 3.19 3.90
N GLY A 84 -4.79 3.10 3.41
CA GLY A 84 -5.14 2.91 2.01
C GLY A 84 -5.26 4.19 1.17
N SER A 85 -4.99 5.38 1.72
CA SER A 85 -5.21 6.67 1.02
C SER A 85 -4.50 6.75 -0.33
N GLY A 86 -3.26 6.24 -0.42
CA GLY A 86 -2.50 6.21 -1.68
C GLY A 86 -3.15 5.32 -2.75
N THR A 87 -3.61 4.12 -2.38
CA THR A 87 -4.33 3.22 -3.30
C THR A 87 -5.73 3.74 -3.64
N LEU A 88 -6.38 4.45 -2.72
CA LEU A 88 -7.65 5.13 -2.99
C LEU A 88 -7.47 6.26 -4.00
N SER A 89 -6.37 7.03 -3.94
CA SER A 89 -6.06 8.04 -4.96
C SER A 89 -5.85 7.41 -6.35
N PHE A 90 -5.23 6.24 -6.40
CA PHE A 90 -5.06 5.47 -7.63
C PHE A 90 -6.42 4.96 -8.17
N TRP A 91 -7.28 4.46 -7.29
CA TRP A 91 -8.63 4.01 -7.67
C TRP A 91 -9.47 5.16 -8.24
N GLU A 92 -9.42 6.37 -7.67
CA GLU A 92 -10.10 7.55 -8.18
C GLU A 92 -9.56 7.98 -9.55
N ALA A 93 -8.24 7.94 -9.74
CA ALA A 93 -7.61 8.23 -11.03
C ALA A 93 -8.01 7.18 -12.10
N TRP A 94 -8.02 5.90 -11.74
CA TRP A 94 -8.53 4.85 -12.62
C TRP A 94 -10.00 5.07 -12.93
N ARG A 95 -10.83 5.32 -11.93
CA ARG A 95 -12.27 5.48 -12.07
C ARG A 95 -12.63 6.64 -13.00
N THR A 96 -12.01 7.80 -12.83
CA THR A 96 -12.29 8.97 -13.67
C THR A 96 -11.99 8.72 -15.16
N ILE A 97 -10.94 7.92 -15.45
CA ILE A 97 -10.57 7.53 -16.82
C ILE A 97 -11.52 6.43 -17.33
N ALA A 98 -11.71 5.37 -16.55
CA ALA A 98 -12.52 4.22 -16.94
C ALA A 98 -13.97 4.61 -17.30
N TYR A 99 -14.53 5.60 -16.59
CA TYR A 99 -15.87 6.15 -16.86
C TYR A 99 -15.88 7.31 -17.86
N GLY A 100 -14.73 7.66 -18.44
CA GLY A 100 -14.65 8.63 -19.54
C GLY A 100 -14.80 10.08 -19.15
N GLN A 101 -14.51 10.43 -17.89
CA GLN A 101 -14.53 11.82 -17.42
C GLN A 101 -13.25 12.58 -17.77
N HIS A 102 -12.10 11.88 -17.78
CA HIS A 102 -10.79 12.39 -18.14
C HIS A 102 -10.05 11.35 -18.97
N ASP A 103 -9.03 11.77 -19.70
CA ASP A 103 -8.19 10.90 -20.52
C ASP A 103 -6.82 10.64 -19.88
N VAL A 104 -6.30 11.59 -19.10
CA VAL A 104 -5.01 11.48 -18.40
C VAL A 104 -5.15 11.94 -16.96
N ALA A 105 -4.79 11.09 -16.02
CA ALA A 105 -4.83 11.40 -14.60
C ALA A 105 -3.49 11.08 -13.90
N LEU A 106 -3.21 11.84 -12.84
CA LEU A 106 -2.08 11.62 -11.93
C LEU A 106 -2.59 11.23 -10.56
N ALA A 107 -2.17 10.07 -10.06
CA ALA A 107 -2.40 9.64 -8.69
C ALA A 107 -1.10 9.66 -7.90
N TRP A 108 -1.15 10.07 -6.63
CA TRP A 108 -0.02 9.90 -5.72
C TRP A 108 -0.47 9.81 -4.27
N GLY A 109 0.32 9.11 -3.48
CA GLY A 109 0.22 9.10 -2.03
C GLY A 109 1.43 9.79 -1.40
N VAL A 110 1.23 10.48 -0.29
CA VAL A 110 2.32 11.10 0.45
C VAL A 110 2.04 11.11 1.94
N GLU A 111 3.03 10.68 2.72
CA GLU A 111 2.99 10.81 4.17
C GLU A 111 4.38 11.19 4.70
N ASN A 112 4.41 12.10 5.69
CA ASN A 112 5.61 12.48 6.42
C ASN A 112 5.32 12.39 7.92
N LEU A 113 5.35 11.16 8.42
CA LEU A 113 5.02 10.86 9.81
C LEU A 113 6.12 11.29 10.77
N SER A 114 7.39 11.23 10.35
CA SER A 114 8.52 11.58 11.24
C SER A 114 8.53 13.05 11.64
N LYS A 115 7.84 13.90 10.89
CA LYS A 115 7.68 15.34 11.19
C LYS A 115 6.62 15.60 12.26
N ILE A 116 5.59 14.77 12.32
CA ILE A 116 4.43 14.97 13.20
C ILE A 116 4.42 14.04 14.41
N MET A 117 5.22 12.96 14.35
CA MET A 117 5.32 11.97 15.42
C MET A 117 6.72 11.96 16.02
N SER A 118 6.79 12.10 17.32
CA SER A 118 8.05 11.98 18.09
C SER A 118 8.39 10.53 18.47
N GLY A 119 7.56 9.57 18.07
CA GLY A 119 7.61 8.16 18.44
C GLY A 119 6.27 7.70 19.05
N GLY A 120 6.13 6.42 19.28
CA GLY A 120 4.88 5.83 19.77
C GLY A 120 3.92 5.38 18.67
N PRO A 121 2.72 4.86 19.04
CA PRO A 121 1.71 4.43 18.09
C PRO A 121 1.11 5.62 17.32
N LEU A 122 0.50 5.34 16.18
CA LEU A 122 -0.27 6.33 15.42
C LEU A 122 -1.38 6.91 16.32
N PRO A 123 -1.60 8.23 16.28
CA PRO A 123 -2.77 8.82 16.92
C PRO A 123 -4.03 8.28 16.22
N LEU A 124 -5.00 7.86 17.02
CA LEU A 124 -6.32 7.42 16.59
C LEU A 124 -7.35 8.42 17.11
N GLU A 125 -8.55 8.42 16.51
CA GLU A 125 -9.63 9.33 16.90
C GLU A 125 -10.15 8.96 18.29
N GLU A 126 -10.10 9.91 19.23
CA GLU A 126 -10.46 9.68 20.64
C GLU A 126 -11.97 9.46 20.86
N ASP A 127 -12.81 9.82 19.89
CA ASP A 127 -14.26 9.59 19.90
C ASP A 127 -14.66 8.18 19.42
N ASP A 128 -13.70 7.39 18.90
CA ASP A 128 -13.89 5.97 18.66
C ASP A 128 -13.94 5.22 20.00
N ILE A 129 -15.01 4.44 20.22
CA ILE A 129 -15.24 3.73 21.46
C ILE A 129 -14.12 2.73 21.79
N GLU A 130 -13.54 2.09 20.79
CA GLU A 130 -12.44 1.14 20.99
C GLU A 130 -11.18 1.88 21.43
N VAL A 131 -10.92 3.04 20.84
CA VAL A 131 -9.79 3.91 21.20
C VAL A 131 -9.98 4.48 22.59
N ALA A 132 -11.17 4.94 22.92
CA ALA A 132 -11.53 5.43 24.27
C ALA A 132 -11.35 4.34 25.34
N LEU A 133 -11.51 3.07 24.99
CA LEU A 133 -11.26 1.91 25.86
C LEU A 133 -9.78 1.45 25.87
N GLY A 134 -8.88 2.18 25.21
CA GLY A 134 -7.44 1.92 25.22
C GLY A 134 -6.91 1.12 24.02
N MET A 135 -7.69 0.97 22.95
CA MET A 135 -7.22 0.34 21.72
C MET A 135 -6.05 1.13 21.14
N SER A 136 -5.03 0.38 20.73
CA SER A 136 -3.93 0.90 19.91
C SER A 136 -3.68 -0.07 18.77
N MET A 137 -3.12 0.42 17.65
CA MET A 137 -2.82 -0.45 16.50
C MET A 137 -1.92 -1.65 16.86
N PRO A 138 -0.83 -1.49 17.63
CA PRO A 138 -0.05 -2.65 18.07
C PRO A 138 -0.87 -3.65 18.92
N GLY A 139 -1.74 -3.15 19.81
CA GLY A 139 -2.59 -4.02 20.64
C GLY A 139 -3.59 -4.81 19.79
N LEU A 140 -4.24 -4.17 18.82
CA LEU A 140 -5.17 -4.82 17.89
C LEU A 140 -4.49 -5.95 17.10
N TYR A 141 -3.32 -5.66 16.52
CA TYR A 141 -2.60 -6.66 15.73
C TYR A 141 -1.97 -7.76 16.60
N ALA A 142 -1.62 -7.47 17.85
CA ALA A 142 -1.19 -8.46 18.81
C ALA A 142 -2.31 -9.47 19.14
N MET A 143 -3.54 -8.98 19.33
CA MET A 143 -4.71 -9.86 19.51
C MET A 143 -4.97 -10.74 18.29
N ARG A 144 -4.84 -10.20 17.09
CA ARG A 144 -4.93 -10.96 15.81
C ARG A 144 -3.84 -12.02 15.74
N ALA A 145 -2.60 -11.65 16.05
CA ALA A 145 -1.47 -12.57 16.07
C ALA A 145 -1.70 -13.69 17.08
N LYS A 146 -2.04 -13.34 18.32
CA LYS A 146 -2.28 -14.33 19.38
C LYS A 146 -3.37 -15.32 19.00
N LYS A 147 -4.51 -14.80 18.50
CA LYS A 147 -5.60 -15.67 18.02
C LYS A 147 -5.13 -16.61 16.92
N TYR A 148 -4.42 -16.10 15.91
CA TYR A 148 -3.95 -16.92 14.78
C TYR A 148 -2.97 -18.00 15.23
N LEU A 149 -1.99 -17.63 16.07
CA LEU A 149 -1.00 -18.57 16.58
C LEU A 149 -1.65 -19.69 17.41
N ASP A 150 -2.59 -19.35 18.29
CA ASP A 150 -3.29 -20.30 19.16
C ASP A 150 -4.26 -21.21 18.36
N GLU A 151 -4.98 -20.64 17.38
CA GLU A 151 -5.99 -21.38 16.59
C GLU A 151 -5.34 -22.39 15.64
N TYR A 152 -4.20 -22.03 15.03
CA TYR A 152 -3.56 -22.85 13.99
C TYR A 152 -2.26 -23.53 14.44
N GLY A 153 -1.88 -23.39 15.71
CA GLY A 153 -0.67 -24.00 16.25
C GLY A 153 0.63 -23.45 15.62
N VAL A 154 0.62 -22.20 15.18
CA VAL A 154 1.76 -21.53 14.56
C VAL A 154 2.63 -20.92 15.64
N SER A 155 3.95 -20.96 15.47
CA SER A 155 4.88 -20.41 16.45
C SER A 155 5.21 -18.94 16.18
N PRO A 156 5.59 -18.15 17.22
CA PRO A 156 6.05 -16.77 17.05
C PRO A 156 7.27 -16.62 16.13
N GLU A 157 8.07 -17.67 15.98
CA GLU A 157 9.22 -17.70 15.06
C GLU A 157 8.76 -17.50 13.60
N THR A 158 7.56 -17.97 13.24
CA THR A 158 7.02 -17.74 11.89
C THR A 158 6.81 -16.24 11.62
N LEU A 159 6.34 -15.47 12.61
CA LEU A 159 6.24 -14.02 12.49
C LEU A 159 7.62 -13.35 12.36
N ALA A 160 8.62 -13.88 13.05
CA ALA A 160 9.99 -13.41 12.90
C ALA A 160 10.55 -13.72 11.50
N LYS A 161 10.22 -14.88 10.92
CA LYS A 161 10.60 -15.24 9.54
C LYS A 161 9.98 -14.30 8.50
N VAL A 162 8.75 -13.81 8.69
CA VAL A 162 8.16 -12.74 7.85
C VAL A 162 9.08 -11.53 7.81
N VAL A 163 9.53 -11.06 8.98
CA VAL A 163 10.45 -9.93 9.08
C VAL A 163 11.79 -10.22 8.39
N VAL A 164 12.35 -11.41 8.60
CA VAL A 164 13.61 -11.83 7.96
C VAL A 164 13.48 -11.80 6.44
N LYS A 165 12.38 -12.35 5.90
CA LYS A 165 12.07 -12.32 4.48
C LYS A 165 12.01 -10.87 3.96
N SER A 166 11.21 -10.01 4.59
CA SER A 166 11.07 -8.59 4.20
C SER A 166 12.41 -7.86 4.23
N ARG A 167 13.26 -8.11 5.23
CA ARG A 167 14.61 -7.51 5.31
C ARG A 167 15.54 -8.02 4.22
N LYS A 168 15.46 -9.31 3.86
CA LYS A 168 16.22 -9.90 2.74
C LYS A 168 15.81 -9.26 1.40
N HIS A 169 14.51 -9.02 1.19
CA HIS A 169 14.00 -8.31 0.01
C HIS A 169 14.45 -6.85 0.02
N ALA A 170 14.26 -6.14 1.12
CA ALA A 170 14.64 -4.73 1.29
C ALA A 170 16.14 -4.47 1.11
N ALA A 171 17.01 -5.44 1.46
CA ALA A 171 18.45 -5.32 1.24
C ALA A 171 18.83 -5.12 -0.24
N LYS A 172 17.99 -5.62 -1.16
CA LYS A 172 18.15 -5.46 -2.60
C LYS A 172 17.49 -4.19 -3.15
N ASN A 173 16.66 -3.52 -2.36
CA ASN A 173 15.93 -2.33 -2.78
C ASN A 173 16.66 -1.05 -2.31
N PRO A 174 17.23 -0.25 -3.23
CA PRO A 174 18.02 0.94 -2.87
C PRO A 174 17.20 2.05 -2.20
N ILE A 175 15.87 2.02 -2.32
CA ILE A 175 14.97 3.03 -1.75
C ILE A 175 14.21 2.56 -0.51
N ALA A 176 14.43 1.31 -0.06
CA ALA A 176 13.82 0.81 1.17
C ALA A 176 14.42 1.48 2.42
N GLN A 177 13.59 1.69 3.45
CA GLN A 177 14.02 2.31 4.71
C GLN A 177 15.03 1.46 5.47
N PHE A 178 14.82 0.15 5.52
CA PHE A 178 15.68 -0.79 6.24
C PHE A 178 16.33 -1.78 5.28
N ARG A 179 17.60 -1.56 4.97
CA ARG A 179 18.35 -2.34 3.97
C ARG A 179 19.37 -3.31 4.56
N LYS A 180 19.28 -3.59 5.86
CA LYS A 180 20.12 -4.58 6.52
C LYS A 180 19.31 -5.84 6.79
N GLU A 181 19.87 -6.98 6.43
CA GLU A 181 19.31 -8.27 6.80
C GLU A 181 19.30 -8.44 8.32
N THR A 182 18.48 -9.34 8.80
CA THR A 182 18.32 -9.68 10.21
C THR A 182 18.13 -11.19 10.37
N THR A 183 18.17 -11.70 11.60
CA THR A 183 17.91 -13.10 11.90
C THR A 183 16.68 -13.27 12.76
N VAL A 184 16.11 -14.47 12.77
CA VAL A 184 14.95 -14.82 13.61
C VAL A 184 15.28 -14.51 15.08
N GLU A 185 16.45 -14.87 15.55
CA GLU A 185 16.90 -14.63 16.92
C GLU A 185 16.93 -13.12 17.24
N GLN A 186 17.47 -12.29 16.34
CA GLN A 186 17.50 -10.83 16.53
C GLN A 186 16.10 -10.25 16.62
N VAL A 187 15.16 -10.71 15.77
CA VAL A 187 13.78 -10.25 15.77
C VAL A 187 13.05 -10.64 17.06
N LEU A 188 13.23 -11.88 17.52
CA LEU A 188 12.61 -12.36 18.76
C LEU A 188 13.15 -11.67 20.01
N ASN A 189 14.43 -11.29 20.01
CA ASN A 189 15.10 -10.59 21.12
C ASN A 189 14.92 -9.06 21.07
N ASP A 190 14.21 -8.51 20.06
CA ASP A 190 13.88 -7.09 20.02
C ASP A 190 12.87 -6.73 21.14
N PRO A 191 12.82 -5.47 21.59
CA PRO A 191 11.85 -5.05 22.61
C PRO A 191 10.42 -5.48 22.26
N LEU A 192 9.75 -6.08 23.25
CA LEU A 192 8.34 -6.45 23.15
C LEU A 192 7.48 -5.17 23.11
N ILE A 193 6.60 -5.06 22.13
CA ILE A 193 5.64 -3.95 21.99
C ILE A 193 4.29 -4.35 22.55
N ALA A 194 3.75 -5.48 22.09
CA ALA A 194 2.52 -6.11 22.57
C ALA A 194 2.61 -7.60 22.24
N ASP A 195 2.51 -8.48 23.25
CA ASP A 195 2.66 -9.93 23.06
C ASP A 195 1.72 -10.49 21.98
N PRO A 196 2.25 -11.23 20.94
CA PRO A 196 3.62 -11.71 20.75
C PRO A 196 4.52 -10.80 19.87
N LEU A 197 4.12 -9.57 19.58
CA LEU A 197 4.79 -8.69 18.63
C LEU A 197 5.98 -7.95 19.26
N THR A 198 7.18 -8.20 18.73
CA THR A 198 8.36 -7.39 19.00
C THR A 198 8.39 -6.15 18.11
N ARG A 199 9.29 -5.20 18.40
CA ARG A 199 9.41 -3.95 17.66
C ARG A 199 9.64 -4.17 16.16
N SER A 200 10.44 -5.13 15.76
CA SER A 200 10.71 -5.43 14.36
C SER A 200 9.53 -6.05 13.63
N MET A 201 8.54 -6.60 14.35
CA MET A 201 7.30 -7.14 13.79
C MET A 201 6.22 -6.07 13.58
N CYS A 202 6.50 -4.82 13.96
CA CYS A 202 5.62 -3.66 13.82
C CYS A 202 6.17 -2.71 12.75
N CYS A 203 5.27 -2.05 12.00
CA CYS A 203 5.69 -1.06 11.02
C CYS A 203 6.41 0.12 11.69
N PRO A 204 7.50 0.61 11.09
CA PRO A 204 8.20 1.78 11.60
C PRO A 204 7.47 3.07 11.21
N VAL A 205 7.77 4.16 11.93
CA VAL A 205 7.49 5.50 11.43
C VAL A 205 8.37 5.76 10.20
N GLY A 206 7.74 6.13 9.10
CA GLY A 206 8.42 6.39 7.83
C GLY A 206 7.75 7.52 7.04
N ASP A 207 8.53 8.07 6.12
CA ASP A 207 8.13 9.16 5.23
C ASP A 207 8.42 8.71 3.81
N ALA A 208 7.45 8.90 2.92
CA ALA A 208 7.62 8.61 1.50
C ALA A 208 6.50 9.24 0.67
N SER A 209 6.69 9.22 -0.63
CA SER A 209 5.66 9.47 -1.63
C SER A 209 5.85 8.54 -2.81
N ALA A 210 4.75 8.09 -3.39
CA ALA A 210 4.74 7.33 -4.65
C ALA A 210 3.64 7.88 -5.56
N ALA A 211 3.88 7.85 -6.87
CA ALA A 211 2.98 8.40 -7.86
C ALA A 211 2.87 7.51 -9.11
N ALA A 212 1.73 7.59 -9.80
CA ALA A 212 1.49 6.94 -11.07
C ALA A 212 0.75 7.88 -12.03
N VAL A 213 1.13 7.86 -13.30
CA VAL A 213 0.41 8.50 -14.40
C VAL A 213 -0.43 7.44 -15.11
N LEU A 214 -1.73 7.70 -15.21
CA LEU A 214 -2.70 6.82 -15.86
C LEU A 214 -3.25 7.48 -17.12
N VAL A 215 -3.54 6.67 -18.14
CA VAL A 215 -4.09 7.14 -19.41
C VAL A 215 -5.13 6.18 -19.97
N ASP A 216 -6.11 6.71 -20.67
CA ASP A 216 -7.07 5.95 -21.48
C ASP A 216 -6.41 5.30 -22.70
N GLY A 217 -6.89 4.11 -23.09
CA GLY A 217 -6.30 3.31 -24.17
C GLY A 217 -6.36 3.96 -25.56
N GLU A 218 -7.37 4.78 -25.86
CA GLU A 218 -7.45 5.49 -27.14
C GLU A 218 -6.54 6.71 -27.17
N THR A 219 -6.43 7.41 -26.05
CA THR A 219 -5.49 8.52 -25.86
C THR A 219 -4.04 8.03 -25.90
N LEU A 220 -3.76 6.87 -25.32
CA LEU A 220 -2.44 6.23 -25.36
C LEU A 220 -1.91 6.03 -26.79
N LYS A 221 -2.79 5.71 -27.74
CA LYS A 221 -2.41 5.53 -29.16
C LYS A 221 -2.02 6.84 -29.87
N LYS A 222 -2.44 7.98 -29.32
CA LYS A 222 -2.31 9.31 -29.93
C LYS A 222 -1.30 10.20 -29.22
N ILE A 223 -1.15 10.02 -27.90
CA ILE A 223 -0.27 10.85 -27.09
C ILE A 223 1.20 10.57 -27.41
N LYS A 224 1.97 11.63 -27.60
CA LYS A 224 3.40 11.48 -27.83
C LYS A 224 4.11 11.22 -26.50
N ARG A 225 4.88 10.14 -26.45
CA ARG A 225 5.69 9.75 -25.30
C ARG A 225 7.17 9.70 -25.67
N ASP A 226 8.01 10.31 -24.86
CA ASP A 226 9.46 10.27 -25.00
C ASP A 226 10.06 9.30 -23.96
N THR A 227 9.77 8.02 -24.14
CA THR A 227 10.24 6.96 -23.25
C THR A 227 10.13 5.60 -23.94
N SER A 228 11.01 4.67 -23.56
CA SER A 228 10.92 3.25 -23.94
C SER A 228 10.08 2.41 -22.99
N ARG A 229 9.54 3.01 -21.90
CA ARG A 229 8.69 2.28 -20.95
C ARG A 229 7.40 1.78 -21.59
N MET A 230 7.14 0.50 -21.41
CA MET A 230 5.90 -0.11 -21.90
C MET A 230 4.74 0.27 -20.96
N PRO A 231 3.57 0.60 -21.53
CA PRO A 231 2.35 0.78 -20.76
C PRO A 231 1.92 -0.52 -20.07
N ILE A 232 1.42 -0.42 -18.86
CA ILE A 232 0.88 -1.56 -18.09
C ILE A 232 -0.63 -1.41 -18.00
N LYS A 233 -1.39 -2.37 -18.55
CA LYS A 233 -2.85 -2.34 -18.47
C LYS A 233 -3.33 -2.65 -17.06
N VAL A 234 -4.27 -1.85 -16.55
CA VAL A 234 -4.97 -2.10 -15.29
C VAL A 234 -6.18 -3.00 -15.59
N LEU A 235 -6.11 -4.25 -15.21
CA LEU A 235 -7.15 -5.25 -15.50
C LEU A 235 -8.30 -5.19 -14.48
N GLY A 236 -8.01 -4.87 -13.21
CA GLY A 236 -8.99 -4.72 -12.15
C GLY A 236 -8.56 -3.64 -11.17
N CYS A 237 -9.52 -2.85 -10.68
CA CYS A 237 -9.28 -1.82 -9.67
C CYS A 237 -10.54 -1.60 -8.84
N VAL A 238 -10.52 -2.02 -7.58
CA VAL A 238 -11.69 -2.06 -6.69
C VAL A 238 -11.35 -1.41 -5.35
N ALA A 239 -12.27 -0.63 -4.82
CA ALA A 239 -12.20 -0.10 -3.46
C ALA A 239 -13.49 -0.44 -2.71
N GLN A 240 -13.36 -0.93 -1.47
CA GLN A 240 -14.47 -1.27 -0.59
C GLN A 240 -14.16 -0.86 0.85
N SER A 241 -15.18 -0.47 1.58
CA SER A 241 -15.12 -0.32 3.03
C SER A 241 -15.32 -1.66 3.73
N GLY A 242 -15.01 -1.72 5.03
CA GLY A 242 -15.28 -2.88 5.87
C GLY A 242 -16.75 -3.29 5.87
N GLY A 243 -17.02 -4.59 6.05
CA GLY A 243 -18.37 -5.13 6.21
C GLY A 243 -18.92 -4.92 7.64
N TYR A 244 -20.23 -5.15 7.82
CA TYR A 244 -20.91 -5.00 9.12
C TYR A 244 -20.29 -5.86 10.23
N ALA A 245 -19.86 -7.09 9.90
CA ALA A 245 -19.22 -7.98 10.88
C ALA A 245 -17.88 -7.44 11.41
N SER A 246 -17.11 -6.76 10.56
CA SER A 246 -15.89 -6.07 10.99
C SER A 246 -16.16 -4.79 11.77
N ALA A 247 -17.31 -4.14 11.53
CA ALA A 247 -17.73 -2.94 12.23
C ALA A 247 -18.23 -3.22 13.67
N THR A 248 -18.62 -4.45 14.00
CA THR A 248 -19.05 -4.81 15.36
C THR A 248 -17.89 -5.06 16.34
N GLY A 249 -16.64 -4.87 15.91
CA GLY A 249 -15.44 -4.99 16.75
C GLY A 249 -15.13 -6.40 17.27
N LEU A 250 -16.06 -7.35 17.10
CA LEU A 250 -15.92 -8.71 17.60
C LEU A 250 -15.02 -9.59 16.72
N THR A 251 -14.78 -9.16 15.49
CA THR A 251 -13.87 -9.86 14.58
C THR A 251 -12.60 -9.03 14.42
N CYS A 252 -11.58 -9.37 15.18
CA CYS A 252 -10.23 -8.87 14.94
C CYS A 252 -9.65 -9.32 13.58
N ASP A 253 -10.46 -9.88 12.69
CA ASP A 253 -10.04 -10.48 11.45
C ASP A 253 -10.41 -9.58 10.25
N PRO A 254 -9.42 -8.95 9.58
CA PRO A 254 -9.65 -8.14 8.39
C PRO A 254 -9.88 -8.99 7.13
N SER A 255 -9.73 -10.32 7.21
CA SER A 255 -9.69 -11.21 6.05
C SER A 255 -10.96 -11.16 5.21
N GLU A 256 -12.14 -10.99 5.82
CA GLU A 256 -13.41 -10.92 5.09
C GLU A 256 -13.45 -9.75 4.11
N ASN A 257 -13.02 -8.55 4.55
CA ASN A 257 -13.00 -7.40 3.67
C ASN A 257 -11.98 -7.56 2.53
N VAL A 258 -10.78 -8.05 2.86
CA VAL A 258 -9.74 -8.32 1.84
C VAL A 258 -10.23 -9.37 0.85
N LYS A 259 -10.80 -10.48 1.32
CA LYS A 259 -11.34 -11.55 0.48
C LYS A 259 -12.42 -11.03 -0.47
N ARG A 260 -13.43 -10.35 0.06
CA ARG A 260 -14.52 -9.79 -0.76
C ARG A 260 -14.00 -8.82 -1.83
N THR A 261 -13.06 -7.95 -1.46
CA THR A 261 -12.50 -6.96 -2.38
C THR A 261 -11.63 -7.61 -3.45
N SER A 262 -10.84 -8.62 -3.08
CA SER A 262 -10.00 -9.37 -4.04
C SER A 262 -10.84 -10.21 -5.01
N GLU A 263 -11.91 -10.87 -4.54
CA GLU A 263 -12.83 -11.59 -5.40
C GLU A 263 -13.46 -10.70 -6.47
N MET A 264 -13.88 -9.47 -6.10
CA MET A 264 -14.38 -8.48 -7.05
C MET A 264 -13.30 -8.03 -8.04
N ALA A 265 -12.05 -7.85 -7.59
CA ALA A 265 -10.94 -7.47 -8.46
C ALA A 265 -10.55 -8.60 -9.44
N TYR A 266 -10.54 -9.84 -8.97
CA TYR A 266 -10.32 -11.02 -9.82
C TYR A 266 -11.43 -11.19 -10.86
N GLU A 267 -12.70 -11.04 -10.45
CA GLU A 267 -13.84 -11.07 -11.38
C GLU A 267 -13.71 -9.96 -12.45
N GLN A 268 -13.39 -8.73 -12.05
CA GLN A 268 -13.19 -7.62 -12.98
C GLN A 268 -12.04 -7.88 -13.96
N ALA A 269 -10.96 -8.48 -13.49
CA ALA A 269 -9.78 -8.80 -14.29
C ALA A 269 -9.97 -10.05 -15.19
N GLY A 270 -10.90 -10.93 -14.87
CA GLY A 270 -11.05 -12.23 -15.49
C GLY A 270 -9.90 -13.20 -15.13
N LEU A 271 -9.29 -13.01 -13.97
CA LEU A 271 -8.14 -13.74 -13.45
C LEU A 271 -8.44 -14.32 -12.06
N GLY A 272 -7.52 -15.10 -11.51
CA GLY A 272 -7.58 -15.64 -10.16
C GLY A 272 -6.25 -15.62 -9.44
N PRO A 273 -6.20 -16.06 -8.17
CA PRO A 273 -4.97 -16.05 -7.38
C PRO A 273 -3.80 -16.79 -8.03
N LYS A 274 -4.09 -17.83 -8.82
CA LYS A 274 -3.07 -18.65 -9.51
C LYS A 274 -2.43 -17.98 -10.72
N ASP A 275 -3.01 -16.89 -11.16
CA ASP A 275 -2.52 -16.12 -12.32
C ASP A 275 -1.60 -14.97 -11.86
N MET A 276 -1.35 -14.84 -10.55
CA MET A 276 -0.51 -13.80 -9.98
C MET A 276 0.92 -14.29 -9.79
N ASP A 277 1.89 -13.58 -10.32
CA ASP A 277 3.33 -13.83 -10.14
C ASP A 277 3.89 -13.09 -8.91
N ALA A 278 3.35 -11.91 -8.62
CA ALA A 278 3.80 -11.07 -7.51
C ALA A 278 2.64 -10.25 -6.93
N VAL A 279 2.73 -9.97 -5.63
CA VAL A 279 1.79 -9.10 -4.93
C VAL A 279 2.50 -8.22 -3.91
N GLU A 280 2.12 -6.95 -3.85
CA GLU A 280 2.50 -6.03 -2.79
C GLU A 280 1.28 -5.79 -1.90
N ILE A 281 1.37 -6.17 -0.64
CA ILE A 281 0.29 -6.05 0.34
C ILE A 281 0.66 -5.09 1.45
N HIS A 282 -0.35 -4.54 2.14
CA HIS A 282 -0.14 -3.75 3.34
C HIS A 282 0.01 -4.68 4.55
N ASP A 283 1.23 -4.87 4.99
CA ASP A 283 1.63 -5.71 6.10
C ASP A 283 2.13 -4.87 7.30
N ALA A 284 1.30 -3.96 7.79
CA ALA A 284 1.63 -3.07 8.90
C ALA A 284 2.23 -3.78 10.13
N PHE A 285 1.93 -5.06 10.28
CA PHE A 285 2.48 -5.97 11.30
C PHE A 285 2.71 -7.34 10.67
N ALA A 286 3.71 -8.06 11.09
CA ALA A 286 4.11 -9.34 10.50
C ALA A 286 2.94 -10.35 10.33
N ILE A 287 2.00 -10.39 11.27
CA ILE A 287 0.81 -11.27 11.18
C ILE A 287 -0.09 -10.90 9.99
N ALA A 288 -0.10 -9.65 9.56
CA ALA A 288 -0.97 -9.23 8.46
C ALA A 288 -0.60 -9.92 7.15
N GLU A 289 0.68 -10.22 6.91
CA GLU A 289 1.09 -10.95 5.72
C GLU A 289 0.41 -12.32 5.63
N LEU A 290 0.38 -13.08 6.72
CA LEU A 290 -0.24 -14.40 6.75
C LEU A 290 -1.75 -14.33 6.47
N ILE A 291 -2.45 -13.47 7.20
CA ILE A 291 -3.90 -13.30 7.11
C ILE A 291 -4.32 -12.78 5.72
N VAL A 292 -3.60 -11.79 5.20
CA VAL A 292 -3.90 -11.19 3.89
C VAL A 292 -3.59 -12.15 2.75
N ALA A 293 -2.48 -12.89 2.82
CA ALA A 293 -2.15 -13.91 1.80
C ALA A 293 -3.25 -15.00 1.69
N GLU A 294 -3.80 -15.43 2.83
CA GLU A 294 -4.95 -16.35 2.86
C GLU A 294 -6.20 -15.71 2.24
N ALA A 295 -6.50 -14.47 2.61
CA ALA A 295 -7.67 -13.76 2.11
C ALA A 295 -7.60 -13.47 0.60
N LEU A 296 -6.40 -13.30 0.05
CA LEU A 296 -6.14 -13.18 -1.39
C LEU A 296 -6.21 -14.53 -2.13
N GLY A 297 -6.27 -15.65 -1.40
CA GLY A 297 -6.39 -17.00 -1.97
C GLY A 297 -5.06 -17.67 -2.31
N PHE A 298 -3.92 -17.16 -1.83
CA PHE A 298 -2.61 -17.79 -2.04
C PHE A 298 -2.37 -18.99 -1.11
N ALA A 299 -3.07 -19.03 0.01
CA ALA A 299 -3.14 -20.18 0.91
C ALA A 299 -4.58 -20.36 1.41
N LYS A 300 -4.90 -21.56 1.92
CA LYS A 300 -6.17 -21.78 2.62
C LYS A 300 -6.11 -21.10 3.99
N LYS A 301 -7.29 -20.84 4.57
CA LYS A 301 -7.39 -20.29 5.91
C LYS A 301 -6.64 -21.17 6.92
N GLY A 302 -5.75 -20.56 7.71
CA GLY A 302 -4.87 -21.20 8.67
C GLY A 302 -3.59 -21.80 8.06
N GLU A 303 -3.39 -21.72 6.75
CA GLU A 303 -2.20 -22.26 6.06
C GLU A 303 -1.23 -21.16 5.59
N GLY A 304 -1.49 -19.89 5.88
CA GLY A 304 -0.62 -18.76 5.47
C GLY A 304 0.81 -18.89 5.97
N ALA A 305 0.99 -19.47 7.17
CA ALA A 305 2.30 -19.75 7.73
C ALA A 305 3.18 -20.64 6.81
N ARG A 306 2.59 -21.53 6.02
CA ARG A 306 3.32 -22.41 5.09
C ARG A 306 4.05 -21.63 4.01
N LEU A 307 3.48 -20.53 3.52
CA LEU A 307 4.12 -19.68 2.50
C LEU A 307 5.48 -19.14 2.99
N ILE A 308 5.60 -18.92 4.30
CA ILE A 308 6.82 -18.45 4.95
C ILE A 308 7.77 -19.62 5.27
N GLU A 309 7.22 -20.71 5.83
CA GLU A 309 8.03 -21.87 6.25
C GLU A 309 8.64 -22.62 5.05
N GLU A 310 7.91 -22.71 3.95
CA GLU A 310 8.33 -23.35 2.70
C GLU A 310 9.04 -22.37 1.74
N GLU A 311 9.22 -21.10 2.15
CA GLU A 311 9.84 -20.01 1.38
C GLU A 311 9.20 -19.73 0.01
N THR A 312 7.96 -20.19 -0.22
CA THR A 312 7.23 -20.04 -1.49
C THR A 312 6.77 -18.60 -1.74
N SER A 313 6.79 -17.74 -0.72
CA SER A 313 6.49 -16.29 -0.82
C SER A 313 7.72 -15.41 -0.98
N ASN A 314 8.92 -15.98 -1.15
CA ASN A 314 10.13 -15.23 -1.46
C ASN A 314 10.05 -14.62 -2.87
N TYR A 315 10.92 -13.63 -3.19
CA TYR A 315 10.96 -12.99 -4.52
C TYR A 315 11.26 -13.96 -5.68
N ASP A 316 11.76 -15.13 -5.39
CA ASP A 316 12.08 -16.24 -6.31
C ASP A 316 11.23 -17.49 -6.05
N GLY A 317 10.17 -17.36 -5.22
CA GLY A 317 9.21 -18.43 -4.92
C GLY A 317 8.04 -18.47 -5.90
N ASP A 318 7.00 -19.26 -5.54
CA ASP A 318 5.80 -19.47 -6.37
C ASP A 318 4.97 -18.19 -6.54
N ILE A 319 4.92 -17.36 -5.50
CA ILE A 319 4.27 -16.04 -5.49
C ILE A 319 5.12 -15.05 -4.70
N ALA A 320 5.69 -14.06 -5.36
CA ALA A 320 6.51 -13.06 -4.67
C ALA A 320 5.63 -12.12 -3.85
N ILE A 321 5.64 -12.26 -2.52
CA ILE A 321 4.90 -11.36 -1.61
C ILE A 321 5.85 -10.31 -1.05
N ASN A 322 5.50 -9.02 -1.25
CA ASN A 322 6.30 -7.88 -0.80
C ASN A 322 7.76 -7.99 -1.27
N ALA A 323 7.95 -8.21 -2.58
CA ALA A 323 9.28 -8.36 -3.20
C ALA A 323 10.17 -7.14 -3.02
N ARG A 324 9.59 -6.00 -2.65
CA ARG A 324 10.30 -4.73 -2.40
C ARG A 324 10.79 -4.59 -0.95
N GLY A 325 10.36 -5.45 -0.06
CA GLY A 325 10.74 -5.48 1.36
C GLY A 325 9.98 -4.50 2.23
#